data_878ab9baba7ed1d598bc253cdee5b9bc
#
_entry.id   878ab9baba7ed1d598bc253cdee5b9bc
#
_cell.length_a   1.000
_cell.length_b   1.000
_cell.length_c   1.000
_cell.angle_alpha   90.00
_cell.angle_beta   90.00
_cell.angle_gamma   90.00
#
_symmetry.space_group_name_H-M   'P 1'
#
loop_
_entity.id
_entity.type
_entity.pdbx_description
1 polymer ?
#
loop_
_entity_poly.entity_id
_entity_poly.type
_entity_poly.pdbx_seq_one_letter_code
_entity_poly.pdbx_strand_id
1 'polypeptide(L)'
;GVGDAVRIGEGTTAVLRGKQAAYEIAQELGVRFNYNDYLQISKEYIDSQQHPIRIKEESPRPTPERQAQRPFVRLDCLYGFACNPCSFACPQKAITKSSTSVTPEIDYEKCTGCMQCVSHCPGLAIFGYDTRKQNLFLPVEYEVEVGAEVWLVDDNGKKQGEGIIEKVLKKPTKTNVARVKAAGMENDALLNITGFI
;
A
#
# COMPACT_ATOMS: atom_id res chain seq x y z
N GLY A 1 5.52 26.85 -15.23
CA GLY A 1 4.77 25.97 -14.33
C GLY A 1 5.23 24.53 -14.43
N VAL A 2 5.14 23.78 -13.35
CA VAL A 2 5.57 22.36 -13.29
C VAL A 2 4.54 21.55 -12.47
N GLY A 3 4.65 20.21 -12.57
CA GLY A 3 3.74 19.31 -11.85
C GLY A 3 2.29 19.52 -12.26
N ASP A 4 1.37 19.43 -11.30
CA ASP A 4 -0.07 19.55 -11.54
C ASP A 4 -0.51 20.94 -12.02
N ALA A 5 0.36 21.96 -11.91
CA ALA A 5 0.11 23.30 -12.49
C ALA A 5 0.11 23.30 -14.03
N VAL A 6 0.72 22.28 -14.66
CA VAL A 6 0.75 22.12 -16.12
C VAL A 6 -0.14 20.97 -16.57
N ARG A 7 -0.12 19.89 -15.85
CA ARG A 7 -0.90 18.68 -16.15
C ARG A 7 -1.20 17.93 -14.86
N ILE A 8 -2.47 17.65 -14.62
CA ILE A 8 -2.88 16.82 -13.48
C ILE A 8 -2.34 15.41 -13.68
N GLY A 9 -1.64 14.91 -12.68
CA GLY A 9 -1.07 13.58 -12.64
C GLY A 9 -1.16 13.01 -11.23
N GLU A 10 -0.67 11.80 -11.03
CA GLU A 10 -0.55 11.29 -9.66
C GLU A 10 0.63 11.98 -8.93
N GLY A 11 0.59 11.99 -7.58
CA GLY A 11 1.50 12.82 -6.77
C GLY A 11 2.99 12.54 -7.02
N THR A 12 3.38 11.30 -7.26
CA THR A 12 4.79 10.95 -7.53
C THR A 12 5.25 11.46 -8.89
N THR A 13 4.40 11.41 -9.91
CA THR A 13 4.68 11.99 -11.24
C THR A 13 4.86 13.51 -11.14
N ALA A 14 4.03 14.19 -10.34
CA ALA A 14 4.17 15.63 -10.09
C ALA A 14 5.49 15.96 -9.38
N VAL A 15 5.90 15.18 -8.39
CA VAL A 15 7.18 15.33 -7.67
C VAL A 15 8.37 15.09 -8.61
N LEU A 16 8.33 14.05 -9.44
CA LEU A 16 9.39 13.76 -10.41
C LEU A 16 9.53 14.89 -11.44
N ARG A 17 8.42 15.42 -11.94
CA ARG A 17 8.45 16.58 -12.85
C ARG A 17 9.00 17.84 -12.17
N GLY A 18 8.66 18.08 -10.90
CA GLY A 18 9.21 19.19 -10.13
C GLY A 18 10.73 19.10 -9.96
N LYS A 19 11.24 17.89 -9.64
CA LYS A 19 12.68 17.63 -9.55
C LYS A 19 13.39 17.82 -10.90
N GLN A 20 12.84 17.30 -11.98
CA GLN A 20 13.38 17.48 -13.33
C GLN A 20 13.47 18.96 -13.70
N ALA A 21 12.40 19.71 -13.46
CA ALA A 21 12.39 21.16 -13.75
C ALA A 21 13.43 21.95 -12.93
N ALA A 22 13.69 21.54 -11.68
CA ALA A 22 14.74 22.16 -10.86
C ALA A 22 16.12 21.99 -11.49
N TYR A 23 16.44 20.84 -12.08
CA TYR A 23 17.68 20.62 -12.81
C TYR A 23 17.73 21.40 -14.13
N GLU A 24 16.61 21.49 -14.85
CA GLU A 24 16.51 22.31 -16.08
C GLU A 24 16.80 23.78 -15.79
N ILE A 25 16.21 24.33 -14.71
CA ILE A 25 16.48 25.70 -14.25
C ILE A 25 17.93 25.86 -13.80
N ALA A 26 18.49 24.92 -13.04
CA ALA A 26 19.89 24.96 -12.62
C ALA A 26 20.83 25.02 -13.82
N GLN A 27 20.54 24.27 -14.88
CA GLN A 27 21.28 24.29 -16.13
C GLN A 27 21.21 25.66 -16.81
N GLU A 28 20.04 26.26 -16.91
CA GLU A 28 19.85 27.61 -17.49
C GLU A 28 20.60 28.70 -16.71
N LEU A 29 20.66 28.55 -15.38
CA LEU A 29 21.35 29.48 -14.50
C LEU A 29 22.85 29.20 -14.38
N GLY A 30 23.40 28.19 -15.06
CA GLY A 30 24.80 27.80 -14.97
C GLY A 30 25.22 27.21 -13.64
N VAL A 31 24.26 26.73 -12.82
CA VAL A 31 24.51 26.08 -11.52
C VAL A 31 24.97 24.64 -11.77
N ARG A 32 26.05 24.24 -11.11
CA ARG A 32 26.57 22.87 -11.23
C ARG A 32 25.65 21.90 -10.47
N PHE A 33 25.33 20.77 -11.08
CA PHE A 33 24.60 19.67 -10.48
C PHE A 33 25.11 18.31 -11.01
N ASN A 34 24.71 17.23 -10.38
CA ASN A 34 25.02 15.87 -10.85
C ASN A 34 24.12 15.51 -12.03
N TYR A 35 24.69 15.44 -13.22
CA TYR A 35 23.95 15.15 -14.44
C TYR A 35 23.36 13.73 -14.47
N ASN A 36 23.98 12.76 -13.77
CA ASN A 36 23.44 11.41 -13.68
C ASN A 36 22.13 11.38 -12.88
N ASP A 37 22.01 12.19 -11.83
CA ASP A 37 20.76 12.31 -11.05
C ASP A 37 19.64 12.90 -11.93
N TYR A 38 19.95 13.89 -12.75
CA TYR A 38 19.00 14.45 -13.72
C TYR A 38 18.52 13.38 -14.72
N LEU A 39 19.45 12.61 -15.29
CA LEU A 39 19.09 11.54 -16.23
C LEU A 39 18.23 10.46 -15.59
N GLN A 40 18.55 10.08 -14.36
CA GLN A 40 17.75 9.09 -13.61
C GLN A 40 16.33 9.61 -13.35
N ILE A 41 16.19 10.83 -12.85
CA ILE A 41 14.89 11.46 -12.58
C ILE A 41 14.08 11.63 -13.86
N SER A 42 14.73 12.05 -14.96
CA SER A 42 14.07 12.20 -16.26
C SER A 42 13.55 10.86 -16.79
N LYS A 43 14.32 9.79 -16.63
CA LYS A 43 13.89 8.44 -16.99
C LYS A 43 12.71 8.00 -16.15
N GLU A 44 12.78 8.14 -14.83
CA GLU A 44 11.69 7.79 -13.91
C GLU A 44 10.39 8.57 -14.23
N TYR A 45 10.54 9.86 -14.58
CA TYR A 45 9.40 10.70 -14.99
C TYR A 45 8.78 10.20 -16.30
N ILE A 46 9.57 9.90 -17.31
CA ILE A 46 9.12 9.36 -18.61
C ILE A 46 8.43 8.00 -18.38
N ASP A 47 9.06 7.13 -17.60
CA ASP A 47 8.51 5.80 -17.28
C ASP A 47 7.16 5.92 -16.56
N SER A 48 7.01 6.90 -15.64
CA SER A 48 5.75 7.14 -14.94
C SER A 48 4.60 7.61 -15.85
N GLN A 49 4.92 8.19 -17.01
CA GLN A 49 3.92 8.68 -17.97
C GLN A 49 3.57 7.68 -19.09
N GLN A 50 4.50 6.81 -19.44
CA GLN A 50 4.36 5.93 -20.62
C GLN A 50 3.58 4.65 -20.33
N HIS A 51 3.38 4.31 -19.07
CA HIS A 51 2.64 3.10 -18.74
C HIS A 51 1.16 3.43 -18.51
N PRO A 52 0.27 2.84 -19.32
CA PRO A 52 -1.14 2.87 -18.99
C PRO A 52 -1.29 2.29 -17.58
N ILE A 53 -2.14 2.93 -16.78
CA ILE A 53 -2.52 2.40 -15.47
C ILE A 53 -2.91 0.94 -15.67
N ARG A 54 -2.03 0.01 -15.31
CA ARG A 54 -2.37 -1.41 -15.36
C ARG A 54 -3.28 -1.68 -14.18
N ILE A 55 -4.51 -1.97 -14.49
CA ILE A 55 -5.49 -2.44 -13.52
C ILE A 55 -5.23 -3.93 -13.33
N LYS A 56 -4.99 -4.33 -12.11
CA LYS A 56 -4.96 -5.73 -11.72
C LYS A 56 -6.40 -6.15 -11.42
N GLU A 57 -6.90 -7.16 -12.09
CA GLU A 57 -8.28 -7.60 -11.93
C GLU A 57 -8.56 -8.14 -10.52
N GLU A 58 -7.58 -8.81 -9.90
CA GLU A 58 -7.69 -9.32 -8.54
C GLU A 58 -6.36 -9.25 -7.79
N SER A 59 -6.45 -9.05 -6.49
CA SER A 59 -5.30 -9.14 -5.59
C SER A 59 -4.96 -10.61 -5.32
N PRO A 60 -3.71 -11.05 -5.54
CA PRO A 60 -3.33 -12.42 -5.24
C PRO A 60 -3.54 -12.74 -3.77
N ARG A 61 -3.96 -13.96 -3.52
CA ARG A 61 -4.14 -14.53 -2.18
C ARG A 61 -3.20 -15.74 -2.02
N PRO A 62 -2.69 -16.03 -0.83
CA PRO A 62 -1.95 -17.26 -0.60
C PRO A 62 -2.89 -18.46 -0.70
N THR A 63 -2.33 -19.65 -0.93
CA THR A 63 -3.12 -20.88 -0.93
C THR A 63 -3.78 -21.13 0.43
N PRO A 64 -4.88 -21.88 0.51
CA PRO A 64 -5.56 -22.19 1.77
C PRO A 64 -4.60 -22.81 2.82
N GLU A 65 -3.69 -23.68 2.39
CA GLU A 65 -2.69 -24.31 3.25
C GLU A 65 -1.75 -23.25 3.86
N ARG A 66 -1.34 -22.26 3.06
CA ARG A 66 -0.50 -21.16 3.54
C ARG A 66 -1.26 -20.21 4.47
N GLN A 67 -2.54 -19.94 4.20
CA GLN A 67 -3.41 -19.17 5.09
C GLN A 67 -3.54 -19.83 6.47
N ALA A 68 -3.62 -21.16 6.52
CA ALA A 68 -3.71 -21.93 7.75
C ALA A 68 -2.40 -21.99 8.57
N GLN A 69 -1.26 -21.56 8.02
CA GLN A 69 0.03 -21.64 8.72
C GLN A 69 0.32 -20.42 9.59
N ARG A 70 0.13 -19.22 9.05
CA ARG A 70 0.50 -17.95 9.72
C ARG A 70 -0.19 -16.75 9.09
N PRO A 71 -0.23 -15.58 9.78
CA PRO A 71 -0.78 -14.37 9.21
C PRO A 71 -0.13 -13.97 7.90
N PHE A 72 -0.82 -13.22 7.08
CA PHE A 72 -0.34 -12.71 5.80
C PHE A 72 -0.99 -11.36 5.49
N VAL A 73 -0.55 -10.72 4.43
CA VAL A 73 -1.16 -9.50 3.92
C VAL A 73 -1.68 -9.70 2.50
N ARG A 74 -2.72 -8.96 2.13
CA ARG A 74 -3.21 -8.82 0.77
C ARG A 74 -2.86 -7.41 0.27
N LEU A 75 -2.38 -7.33 -0.97
CA LEU A 75 -2.04 -6.08 -1.61
C LEU A 75 -3.15 -5.72 -2.60
N ASP A 76 -4.03 -4.80 -2.20
CA ASP A 76 -5.11 -4.28 -3.07
C ASP A 76 -4.65 -3.04 -3.85
N CYS A 77 -3.36 -2.92 -4.06
CA CYS A 77 -2.76 -1.95 -4.95
C CYS A 77 -2.99 -2.41 -6.40
N LEU A 78 -4.12 -2.03 -6.97
CA LEU A 78 -4.58 -2.49 -8.29
C LEU A 78 -3.96 -1.69 -9.44
N TYR A 79 -3.33 -0.57 -9.14
CA TYR A 79 -2.77 0.35 -10.12
C TYR A 79 -1.25 0.40 -10.04
N GLY A 80 -0.61 0.56 -11.20
CA GLY A 80 0.84 0.73 -11.29
C GLY A 80 1.28 2.17 -10.98
N PHE A 81 1.24 2.56 -9.70
CA PHE A 81 1.74 3.87 -9.26
C PHE A 81 3.25 3.88 -9.08
N ALA A 82 3.87 5.04 -9.26
CA ALA A 82 5.27 5.27 -8.95
C ALA A 82 5.51 5.40 -7.42
N CYS A 83 5.08 4.39 -6.67
CA CYS A 83 5.07 4.32 -5.22
C CYS A 83 5.56 2.93 -4.77
N ASN A 84 6.49 2.85 -3.81
CA ASN A 84 7.02 1.57 -3.32
C ASN A 84 7.39 1.52 -1.82
N PRO A 85 6.81 2.31 -0.89
CA PRO A 85 7.15 2.23 0.53
C PRO A 85 6.95 0.82 1.12
N CYS A 86 5.97 0.04 0.62
CA CYS A 86 5.69 -1.31 1.09
C CYS A 86 6.86 -2.29 0.86
N SER A 87 7.58 -2.16 -0.26
CA SER A 87 8.74 -3.01 -0.54
C SER A 87 9.93 -2.67 0.36
N PHE A 88 10.17 -1.38 0.61
CA PHE A 88 11.21 -0.92 1.55
C PHE A 88 10.89 -1.29 2.99
N ALA A 89 9.62 -1.20 3.40
CA ALA A 89 9.19 -1.52 4.75
C ALA A 89 9.20 -3.03 5.05
N CYS A 90 9.31 -3.90 4.04
CA CYS A 90 9.26 -5.34 4.24
C CYS A 90 10.61 -5.91 4.72
N PRO A 91 10.76 -6.32 5.98
CA PRO A 91 12.03 -6.83 6.51
C PRO A 91 12.43 -8.16 5.87
N GLN A 92 11.46 -8.93 5.35
CA GLN A 92 11.69 -10.21 4.69
C GLN A 92 11.87 -10.07 3.18
N LYS A 93 11.81 -8.83 2.65
CA LYS A 93 11.84 -8.58 1.20
C LYS A 93 10.82 -9.44 0.42
N ALA A 94 9.69 -9.72 1.06
CA ALA A 94 8.60 -10.50 0.49
C ALA A 94 7.81 -9.69 -0.56
N ILE A 95 7.86 -8.36 -0.50
CA ILE A 95 7.19 -7.48 -1.45
C ILE A 95 8.22 -6.93 -2.41
N THR A 96 8.01 -7.17 -3.70
CA THR A 96 8.88 -6.72 -4.79
C THR A 96 8.10 -5.87 -5.77
N LYS A 97 8.81 -4.97 -6.44
CA LYS A 97 8.28 -4.12 -7.49
C LYS A 97 9.36 -3.93 -8.55
N SER A 98 9.16 -4.47 -9.73
CA SER A 98 10.16 -4.49 -10.81
C SER A 98 10.39 -3.11 -11.44
N SER A 99 9.39 -2.24 -11.40
CA SER A 99 9.50 -0.84 -11.82
C SER A 99 8.47 0.02 -11.08
N THR A 100 8.61 1.35 -11.17
CA THR A 100 7.67 2.29 -10.55
C THR A 100 6.26 2.24 -11.13
N SER A 101 6.10 1.70 -12.32
CA SER A 101 4.84 1.67 -13.08
C SER A 101 4.09 0.34 -13.02
N VAL A 102 4.57 -0.64 -12.26
CA VAL A 102 3.89 -1.93 -12.06
C VAL A 102 3.31 -2.04 -10.66
N THR A 103 2.29 -2.87 -10.51
CA THR A 103 1.75 -3.23 -9.21
C THR A 103 2.78 -4.04 -8.41
N PRO A 104 2.84 -3.89 -7.07
CA PRO A 104 3.72 -4.72 -6.27
C PRO A 104 3.26 -6.18 -6.28
N GLU A 105 4.24 -7.07 -6.21
CA GLU A 105 4.02 -8.51 -6.07
C GLU A 105 4.46 -8.97 -4.68
N ILE A 106 3.85 -10.04 -4.18
CA ILE A 106 4.18 -10.61 -2.87
C ILE A 106 4.54 -12.09 -2.98
N ASP A 107 5.67 -12.43 -2.38
CA ASP A 107 6.10 -13.81 -2.13
C ASP A 107 5.54 -14.25 -0.77
N TYR A 108 4.49 -15.06 -0.78
CA TYR A 108 3.82 -15.50 0.43
C TYR A 108 4.67 -16.47 1.27
N GLU A 109 5.65 -17.14 0.68
CA GLU A 109 6.56 -18.02 1.42
C GLU A 109 7.54 -17.20 2.29
N LYS A 110 7.91 -16.00 1.86
CA LYS A 110 8.71 -15.07 2.64
C LYS A 110 7.89 -14.21 3.61
N CYS A 111 6.62 -14.00 3.32
CA CYS A 111 5.77 -13.13 4.14
C CYS A 111 5.55 -13.73 5.53
N THR A 112 5.94 -13.02 6.58
CA THR A 112 5.75 -13.43 7.99
C THR A 112 4.49 -12.86 8.63
N GLY A 113 3.74 -12.02 7.92
CA GLY A 113 2.57 -11.34 8.48
C GLY A 113 2.91 -10.33 9.59
N CYS A 114 4.03 -9.64 9.49
CA CYS A 114 4.47 -8.66 10.50
C CYS A 114 3.73 -7.32 10.45
N MET A 115 2.89 -7.09 9.45
CA MET A 115 2.04 -5.90 9.22
C MET A 115 2.80 -4.58 9.04
N GLN A 116 4.13 -4.60 8.80
CA GLN A 116 4.88 -3.37 8.57
C GLN A 116 4.44 -2.65 7.30
N CYS A 117 4.20 -3.40 6.21
CA CYS A 117 3.74 -2.84 4.95
C CYS A 117 2.36 -2.18 5.05
N VAL A 118 1.47 -2.65 5.95
CA VAL A 118 0.14 -2.05 6.19
C VAL A 118 0.29 -0.60 6.62
N SER A 119 1.15 -0.32 7.62
CA SER A 119 1.34 1.03 8.14
C SER A 119 2.18 1.95 7.23
N HIS A 120 2.87 1.40 6.24
CA HIS A 120 3.71 2.18 5.31
C HIS A 120 3.03 2.42 3.96
N CYS A 121 1.83 1.91 3.74
CA CYS A 121 1.09 2.13 2.51
C CYS A 121 0.38 3.49 2.54
N PRO A 122 0.78 4.49 1.75
CA PRO A 122 0.14 5.81 1.76
C PRO A 122 -1.27 5.77 1.15
N GLY A 123 -1.59 4.74 0.36
CA GLY A 123 -2.91 4.53 -0.23
C GLY A 123 -3.83 3.63 0.60
N LEU A 124 -3.40 3.21 1.80
CA LEU A 124 -4.15 2.31 2.70
C LEU A 124 -4.65 1.01 2.02
N ALA A 125 -3.94 0.57 0.98
CA ALA A 125 -4.32 -0.54 0.10
C ALA A 125 -3.66 -1.88 0.49
N ILE A 126 -3.27 -2.04 1.76
CA ILE A 126 -2.69 -3.28 2.27
C ILE A 126 -3.41 -3.68 3.55
N PHE A 127 -3.95 -4.88 3.55
CA PHE A 127 -4.73 -5.43 4.64
C PHE A 127 -4.11 -6.73 5.14
N GLY A 128 -4.14 -6.95 6.45
CA GLY A 128 -3.59 -8.15 7.07
C GLY A 128 -4.67 -9.10 7.57
N TYR A 129 -4.37 -10.39 7.52
CA TYR A 129 -5.31 -11.45 7.89
C TYR A 129 -4.61 -12.56 8.70
N ASP A 130 -5.28 -13.02 9.74
CA ASP A 130 -5.00 -14.29 10.42
C ASP A 130 -6.29 -15.12 10.47
N THR A 131 -6.48 -15.96 9.46
CA THR A 131 -7.69 -16.78 9.31
C THR A 131 -7.89 -17.77 10.46
N ARG A 132 -6.79 -18.27 11.08
CA ARG A 132 -6.83 -19.20 12.21
C ARG A 132 -7.44 -18.57 13.46
N LYS A 133 -7.16 -17.28 13.63
CA LYS A 133 -7.62 -16.50 14.78
C LYS A 133 -8.76 -15.55 14.43
N GLN A 134 -9.21 -15.56 13.18
CA GLN A 134 -10.20 -14.62 12.66
C GLN A 134 -9.86 -13.15 12.99
N ASN A 135 -8.59 -12.80 12.87
CA ASN A 135 -8.11 -11.44 13.10
C ASN A 135 -7.84 -10.74 11.77
N LEU A 136 -8.27 -9.50 11.73
CA LEU A 136 -7.97 -8.53 10.67
C LEU A 136 -6.95 -7.52 11.20
N PHE A 137 -6.09 -7.03 10.32
CA PHE A 137 -5.14 -5.97 10.60
C PHE A 137 -5.36 -4.87 9.56
N LEU A 138 -6.09 -3.84 9.95
CA LEU A 138 -6.60 -2.81 9.06
C LEU A 138 -5.88 -1.48 9.33
N PRO A 139 -5.49 -0.73 8.27
CA PRO A 139 -4.89 0.57 8.44
C PRO A 139 -5.91 1.57 9.01
N VAL A 140 -5.46 2.43 9.92
CA VAL A 140 -6.30 3.47 10.53
C VAL A 140 -5.50 4.73 10.80
N GLU A 141 -6.06 5.89 10.42
CA GLU A 141 -5.43 7.22 10.56
C GLU A 141 -6.20 8.15 11.49
N TYR A 142 -7.22 7.64 12.14
CA TYR A 142 -8.03 8.33 13.15
C TYR A 142 -7.99 7.57 14.48
N GLU A 143 -8.43 8.22 15.53
CA GLU A 143 -8.49 7.57 16.85
C GLU A 143 -9.62 6.56 16.90
N VAL A 144 -9.30 5.38 17.42
CA VAL A 144 -10.24 4.29 17.64
C VAL A 144 -10.05 3.74 19.05
N GLU A 145 -11.14 3.32 19.68
CA GLU A 145 -11.13 2.78 21.03
C GLU A 145 -10.95 1.27 21.00
N VAL A 146 -10.06 0.77 21.85
CA VAL A 146 -9.93 -0.68 22.08
C VAL A 146 -11.14 -1.16 22.84
N GLY A 147 -11.74 -2.25 22.38
CA GLY A 147 -13.00 -2.80 22.91
C GLY A 147 -14.25 -2.32 22.15
N ALA A 148 -14.10 -1.34 21.23
CA ALA A 148 -15.23 -0.89 20.43
C ALA A 148 -15.74 -2.00 19.49
N GLU A 149 -17.04 -2.15 19.41
CA GLU A 149 -17.74 -2.95 18.40
C GLU A 149 -17.83 -2.15 17.11
N VAL A 150 -17.54 -2.78 15.98
CA VAL A 150 -17.50 -2.14 14.67
C VAL A 150 -18.16 -3.02 13.60
N TRP A 151 -18.71 -2.39 12.58
CA TRP A 151 -19.15 -3.09 11.38
C TRP A 151 -17.97 -3.28 10.43
N LEU A 152 -17.71 -4.52 10.06
CA LEU A 152 -16.72 -4.88 9.06
C LEU A 152 -17.29 -4.63 7.65
N VAL A 153 -16.51 -3.98 6.79
CA VAL A 153 -16.96 -3.61 5.44
C VAL A 153 -16.00 -4.12 4.38
N ASP A 154 -16.55 -4.40 3.21
CA ASP A 154 -15.79 -4.71 2.01
C ASP A 154 -15.32 -3.42 1.28
N ASP A 155 -14.69 -3.59 0.12
CA ASP A 155 -14.17 -2.51 -0.74
C ASP A 155 -15.26 -1.57 -1.30
N ASN A 156 -16.52 -2.01 -1.30
CA ASN A 156 -17.68 -1.21 -1.67
C ASN A 156 -18.35 -0.51 -0.47
N GLY A 157 -17.78 -0.67 0.74
CA GLY A 157 -18.36 -0.16 1.98
C GLY A 157 -19.59 -0.93 2.48
N LYS A 158 -19.88 -2.11 1.90
CA LYS A 158 -20.99 -2.95 2.32
C LYS A 158 -20.64 -3.71 3.60
N LYS A 159 -21.53 -3.65 4.58
CA LYS A 159 -21.40 -4.39 5.83
C LYS A 159 -21.43 -5.90 5.58
N GLN A 160 -20.41 -6.59 6.08
CA GLN A 160 -20.22 -8.04 5.93
C GLN A 160 -20.34 -8.80 7.25
N GLY A 161 -20.15 -8.11 8.37
CA GLY A 161 -20.22 -8.72 9.71
C GLY A 161 -19.82 -7.73 10.78
N GLU A 162 -19.71 -8.22 12.00
CA GLU A 162 -19.32 -7.45 13.18
C GLU A 162 -17.91 -7.85 13.64
N GLY A 163 -17.24 -6.93 14.29
CA GLY A 163 -15.92 -7.15 14.85
C GLY A 163 -15.71 -6.32 16.11
N ILE A 164 -14.67 -6.68 16.86
CA ILE A 164 -14.24 -5.95 18.06
C ILE A 164 -12.79 -5.51 17.87
N ILE A 165 -12.49 -4.26 18.11
CA ILE A 165 -11.12 -3.74 18.09
C ILE A 165 -10.38 -4.26 19.32
N GLU A 166 -9.52 -5.26 19.14
CA GLU A 166 -8.77 -5.84 20.26
C GLU A 166 -7.50 -5.03 20.60
N LYS A 167 -6.90 -4.39 19.62
CA LYS A 167 -5.64 -3.67 19.81
C LYS A 167 -5.40 -2.68 18.68
N VAL A 168 -4.78 -1.55 19.02
CA VAL A 168 -4.21 -0.61 18.06
C VAL A 168 -2.69 -0.68 18.14
N LEU A 169 -2.05 -1.11 17.06
CA LEU A 169 -0.61 -1.15 16.90
C LEU A 169 -0.14 0.23 16.43
N LYS A 170 0.29 1.05 17.38
CA LYS A 170 0.85 2.37 17.06
C LYS A 170 2.16 2.20 16.29
N LYS A 171 2.34 2.98 15.24
CA LYS A 171 3.49 2.93 14.35
C LYS A 171 4.16 4.30 14.28
N PRO A 172 5.46 4.37 13.95
CA PRO A 172 6.16 5.65 13.74
C PRO A 172 5.57 6.45 12.56
N THR A 173 4.94 5.77 11.61
CA THR A 173 4.11 6.36 10.56
C THR A 173 2.82 6.94 11.17
N LYS A 174 2.16 7.85 10.48
CA LYS A 174 0.84 8.36 10.93
C LYS A 174 -0.27 7.30 10.84
N THR A 175 -0.07 6.27 10.03
CA THR A 175 -1.00 5.16 9.87
C THR A 175 -0.75 4.10 10.93
N ASN A 176 -1.68 3.92 11.84
CA ASN A 176 -1.70 2.83 12.80
C ASN A 176 -2.31 1.56 12.19
N VAL A 177 -2.21 0.44 12.89
CA VAL A 177 -2.84 -0.81 12.46
C VAL A 177 -3.79 -1.28 13.56
N ALA A 178 -5.08 -1.26 13.28
CA ALA A 178 -6.09 -1.84 14.16
C ALA A 178 -6.13 -3.37 13.98
N ARG A 179 -5.98 -4.11 15.08
CA ARG A 179 -6.31 -5.53 15.11
C ARG A 179 -7.75 -5.68 15.51
N VAL A 180 -8.55 -6.19 14.58
CA VAL A 180 -9.97 -6.39 14.77
C VAL A 180 -10.27 -7.89 14.78
N LYS A 181 -10.94 -8.36 15.83
CA LYS A 181 -11.45 -9.72 15.92
C LYS A 181 -12.79 -9.79 15.19
N ALA A 182 -12.86 -10.57 14.14
CA ALA A 182 -14.12 -10.90 13.47
C ALA A 182 -14.73 -12.14 14.13
N ALA A 183 -15.97 -12.06 14.58
CA ALA A 183 -16.62 -13.18 15.25
C ALA A 183 -17.42 -14.03 14.25
N GLY A 184 -17.08 -15.33 14.15
CA GLY A 184 -17.90 -16.31 13.43
C GLY A 184 -17.97 -16.13 11.92
N MET A 185 -17.00 -15.44 11.32
CA MET A 185 -16.92 -15.25 9.86
C MET A 185 -16.27 -16.45 9.19
N GLU A 186 -16.81 -16.85 8.03
CA GLU A 186 -16.10 -17.79 7.15
C GLU A 186 -14.85 -17.13 6.57
N ASN A 187 -13.80 -17.93 6.29
CA ASN A 187 -12.52 -17.41 5.83
C ASN A 187 -12.63 -16.60 4.54
N ASP A 188 -13.44 -17.03 3.58
CA ASP A 188 -13.62 -16.32 2.32
C ASP A 188 -14.28 -14.95 2.52
N ALA A 189 -15.28 -14.87 3.42
CA ALA A 189 -15.89 -13.59 3.79
C ALA A 189 -14.89 -12.69 4.52
N LEU A 190 -14.09 -13.26 5.44
CA LEU A 190 -13.05 -12.54 6.16
C LEU A 190 -12.04 -11.88 5.19
N LEU A 191 -11.65 -12.60 4.14
CA LEU A 191 -10.68 -12.12 3.15
C LEU A 191 -11.21 -10.99 2.25
N ASN A 192 -12.50 -10.70 2.27
CA ASN A 192 -13.10 -9.59 1.53
C ASN A 192 -13.18 -8.30 2.36
N ILE A 193 -12.89 -8.37 3.65
CA ILE A 193 -12.92 -7.18 4.51
C ILE A 193 -11.72 -6.29 4.25
N THR A 194 -11.97 -5.00 4.02
CA THR A 194 -10.96 -3.98 3.77
C THR A 194 -11.04 -2.79 4.72
N GLY A 195 -12.09 -2.74 5.56
CA GLY A 195 -12.28 -1.64 6.50
C GLY A 195 -13.29 -1.97 7.59
N PHE A 196 -13.56 -0.96 8.42
CA PHE A 196 -14.63 -0.99 9.43
C PHE A 196 -15.21 0.41 9.63
N ILE A 197 -16.45 0.47 10.14
CA ILE A 197 -17.18 1.70 10.46
C ILE A 197 -17.88 1.58 11.79
#